data_f49aa662bdacf275a1b3c19f3445de59
#
_entry.id   f49aa662bdacf275a1b3c19f3445de59
#
_cell.length_a   1.000
_cell.length_b   1.000
_cell.length_c   1.000
_cell.angle_alpha   90.00
_cell.angle_beta   90.00
_cell.angle_gamma   90.00
#
_symmetry.space_group_name_H-M   'P 1'
#
loop_
_entity.id
_entity.type
_entity.pdbx_description
1 polymer ?
#
loop_
_entity_poly.entity_id
_entity_poly.type
_entity_poly.pdbx_seq_one_letter_code
_entity_poly.pdbx_strand_id
1 'polypeptide(L)'
;SMEKVVQADEFSGVAIAGAAGPAMEMIKLFQLQLEHYEKVEGQTLSLEGKANQLSMFVRSNLPAAMQGMVVVPIFAGFDSLSNSGRLWDYDVTGGRYEEKDFVATGSGMLHASTVMRVAWRRDLSANDAIKLCARALWEASDADSATGGPDSLRGIYPVVASITKNGWLAVGDDALADIYKEITNEVGLR
;
A
#
# COMPACT_ATOMS: atom_id res chain seq x y z
N SER A 1 -1.38 17.51 0.42
CA SER A 1 -2.00 16.17 0.42
C SER A 1 -1.11 15.22 1.20
N MET A 2 -1.70 14.30 1.92
CA MET A 2 -0.95 13.28 2.67
C MET A 2 -0.60 12.13 1.71
N GLU A 3 0.66 11.70 1.71
CA GLU A 3 1.04 10.46 1.05
C GLU A 3 0.47 9.27 1.84
N LYS A 4 -0.27 8.40 1.16
CA LYS A 4 -0.88 7.20 1.75
C LYS A 4 -0.05 5.93 1.53
N VAL A 5 0.98 6.00 0.72
CA VAL A 5 1.94 4.92 0.47
C VAL A 5 3.31 5.44 0.85
N VAL A 6 3.92 4.85 1.86
CA VAL A 6 5.15 5.35 2.50
C VAL A 6 6.16 4.21 2.63
N GLN A 7 7.39 4.48 2.27
CA GLN A 7 8.51 3.58 2.51
C GLN A 7 8.74 3.42 4.02
N ALA A 8 8.75 2.20 4.53
CA ALA A 8 9.06 1.93 5.94
C ALA A 8 10.56 1.77 6.18
N ASP A 9 11.21 0.99 5.33
CA ASP A 9 12.66 0.85 5.21
C ASP A 9 13.04 0.45 3.77
N GLU A 10 14.29 0.04 3.53
CA GLU A 10 14.79 -0.28 2.20
C GLU A 10 13.95 -1.35 1.46
N PHE A 11 13.42 -2.34 2.19
CA PHE A 11 12.71 -3.49 1.62
C PHE A 11 11.25 -3.61 2.05
N SER A 12 10.68 -2.56 2.63
CA SER A 12 9.28 -2.60 3.06
C SER A 12 8.57 -1.24 2.98
N GLY A 13 7.25 -1.31 2.95
CA GLY A 13 6.39 -0.14 2.89
C GLY A 13 5.04 -0.37 3.51
N VAL A 14 4.37 0.74 3.80
CA VAL A 14 3.03 0.78 4.38
C VAL A 14 2.12 1.61 3.49
N ALA A 15 0.96 1.06 3.16
CA ALA A 15 -0.14 1.84 2.60
C ALA A 15 -1.23 2.00 3.67
N ILE A 16 -1.88 3.16 3.73
CA ILE A 16 -2.86 3.46 4.79
C ILE A 16 -4.20 3.92 4.26
N ALA A 17 -5.25 3.50 4.95
CA ALA A 17 -6.58 4.09 4.86
C ALA A 17 -7.04 4.57 6.23
N GLY A 18 -7.88 5.62 6.27
CA GLY A 18 -8.48 6.15 7.49
C GLY A 18 -7.99 7.55 7.88
N ALA A 19 -7.92 7.80 9.20
CA ALA A 19 -7.64 9.13 9.76
C ALA A 19 -6.18 9.54 9.55
N ALA A 20 -5.97 10.68 8.89
CA ALA A 20 -4.66 11.15 8.46
C ALA A 20 -3.67 11.40 9.61
N GLY A 21 -4.10 12.08 10.67
CA GLY A 21 -3.24 12.43 11.80
C GLY A 21 -2.66 11.21 12.52
N PRO A 22 -3.50 10.32 13.06
CA PRO A 22 -3.05 9.08 13.69
C PRO A 22 -2.24 8.18 12.76
N ALA A 23 -2.57 8.13 11.47
CA ALA A 23 -1.83 7.34 10.50
C ALA A 23 -0.39 7.84 10.30
N MET A 24 -0.21 9.15 10.17
CA MET A 24 1.13 9.74 10.01
C MET A 24 2.00 9.54 11.26
N GLU A 25 1.41 9.69 12.43
CA GLU A 25 2.12 9.42 13.69
C GLU A 25 2.53 7.95 13.80
N MET A 26 1.60 7.03 13.51
CA MET A 26 1.84 5.59 13.49
C MET A 26 3.00 5.22 12.57
N ILE A 27 3.03 5.73 11.33
CA ILE A 27 4.09 5.45 10.37
C ILE A 27 5.44 5.98 10.86
N LYS A 28 5.48 7.22 11.35
CA LYS A 28 6.73 7.79 11.86
C LYS A 28 7.30 7.00 13.03
N LEU A 29 6.46 6.60 13.98
CA LEU A 29 6.88 5.78 15.11
C LEU A 29 7.34 4.39 14.65
N PHE A 30 6.66 3.80 13.68
CA PHE A 30 7.04 2.53 13.09
C PHE A 30 8.41 2.61 12.41
N GLN A 31 8.65 3.60 11.55
CA GLN A 31 9.95 3.84 10.91
C GLN A 31 11.07 4.01 11.95
N LEU A 32 10.83 4.82 12.97
CA LEU A 32 11.77 5.06 14.06
C LEU A 32 12.08 3.77 14.84
N GLN A 33 11.07 2.94 15.08
CA GLN A 33 11.25 1.65 15.77
C GLN A 33 12.10 0.68 14.94
N LEU A 34 11.90 0.61 13.63
CA LEU A 34 12.71 -0.22 12.74
C LEU A 34 14.18 0.25 12.71
N GLU A 35 14.40 1.55 12.57
CA GLU A 35 15.73 2.15 12.59
C GLU A 35 16.44 1.93 13.93
N HIS A 36 15.73 2.11 15.04
CA HIS A 36 16.27 1.88 16.38
C HIS A 36 16.67 0.43 16.58
N TYR A 37 15.82 -0.52 16.17
CA TYR A 37 16.13 -1.95 16.25
C TYR A 37 17.42 -2.29 15.48
N GLU A 38 17.55 -1.81 14.24
CA GLU A 38 18.72 -2.05 13.42
C GLU A 38 20.00 -1.48 14.05
N LYS A 39 19.94 -0.28 14.62
CA LYS A 39 21.08 0.35 15.30
C LYS A 39 21.50 -0.41 16.56
N VAL A 40 20.56 -0.96 17.32
CA VAL A 40 20.85 -1.67 18.57
C VAL A 40 21.32 -3.10 18.31
N GLU A 41 20.66 -3.81 17.40
CA GLU A 41 20.91 -5.23 17.12
C GLU A 41 21.96 -5.47 16.02
N GLY A 42 22.32 -4.43 15.26
CA GLY A 42 23.28 -4.52 14.15
C GLY A 42 22.74 -5.28 12.93
N GLN A 43 21.44 -5.58 12.92
CA GLN A 43 20.74 -6.26 11.82
C GLN A 43 19.28 -5.79 11.73
N THR A 44 18.71 -5.85 10.54
CA THR A 44 17.30 -5.51 10.34
C THR A 44 16.38 -6.56 10.96
N LEU A 45 15.21 -6.11 11.42
CA LEU A 45 14.16 -7.01 11.87
C LEU A 45 13.67 -7.87 10.68
N SER A 46 13.31 -9.13 10.92
CA SER A 46 12.71 -9.97 9.88
C SER A 46 11.42 -9.32 9.34
N LEU A 47 11.07 -9.60 8.10
CA LEU A 47 9.88 -9.00 7.49
C LEU A 47 8.60 -9.32 8.30
N GLU A 48 8.48 -10.54 8.79
CA GLU A 48 7.39 -10.93 9.69
C GLU A 48 7.45 -10.19 11.04
N GLY A 49 8.64 -9.98 11.58
CA GLY A 49 8.85 -9.16 12.78
C GLY A 49 8.39 -7.72 12.59
N LYS A 50 8.67 -7.12 11.42
CA LYS A 50 8.17 -5.78 11.04
C LYS A 50 6.64 -5.77 10.97
N ALA A 51 6.03 -6.75 10.31
CA ALA A 51 4.58 -6.89 10.25
C ALA A 51 3.96 -6.99 11.64
N ASN A 52 4.59 -7.72 12.56
CA ASN A 52 4.15 -7.84 13.95
C ASN A 52 4.32 -6.53 14.74
N GLN A 53 5.40 -5.78 14.53
CA GLN A 53 5.56 -4.44 15.13
C GLN A 53 4.45 -3.48 14.69
N LEU A 54 4.11 -3.46 13.40
CA LEU A 54 3.02 -2.62 12.91
C LEU A 54 1.68 -3.02 13.54
N SER A 55 1.42 -4.32 13.76
CA SER A 55 0.25 -4.81 14.48
C SER A 55 0.12 -4.18 15.88
N MET A 56 1.23 -4.02 16.61
CA MET A 56 1.22 -3.39 17.93
C MET A 56 0.84 -1.90 17.85
N PHE A 57 1.31 -1.17 16.84
CA PHE A 57 0.93 0.23 16.63
C PHE A 57 -0.55 0.36 16.26
N VAL A 58 -1.08 -0.51 15.39
CA VAL A 58 -2.51 -0.53 15.07
C VAL A 58 -3.34 -0.79 16.32
N ARG A 59 -2.96 -1.77 17.13
CA ARG A 59 -3.65 -2.09 18.39
C ARG A 59 -3.60 -0.92 19.38
N SER A 60 -2.49 -0.21 19.49
CA SER A 60 -2.38 0.95 20.37
C SER A 60 -3.26 2.12 19.93
N ASN A 61 -3.66 2.18 18.67
CA ASN A 61 -4.60 3.17 18.14
C ASN A 61 -6.09 2.83 18.43
N LEU A 62 -6.39 1.66 19.00
CA LEU A 62 -7.77 1.22 19.21
C LEU A 62 -8.63 2.24 19.99
N PRO A 63 -8.15 2.89 21.07
CA PRO A 63 -8.94 3.91 21.77
C PRO A 63 -9.34 5.10 20.87
N ALA A 64 -8.45 5.51 19.98
CA ALA A 64 -8.72 6.56 18.99
C ALA A 64 -9.66 6.06 17.89
N ALA A 65 -9.50 4.83 17.46
CA ALA A 65 -10.37 4.18 16.47
C ALA A 65 -11.82 4.10 16.97
N MET A 66 -12.04 3.82 18.25
CA MET A 66 -13.37 3.83 18.90
C MET A 66 -14.02 5.22 18.88
N GLN A 67 -13.25 6.28 18.71
CA GLN A 67 -13.71 7.67 18.54
C GLN A 67 -13.82 8.08 17.06
N GLY A 68 -13.76 7.13 16.13
CA GLY A 68 -13.86 7.36 14.70
C GLY A 68 -12.51 7.64 14.00
N MET A 69 -11.39 7.68 14.73
CA MET A 69 -10.05 7.90 14.16
C MET A 69 -9.41 6.55 13.77
N VAL A 70 -10.08 5.83 12.90
CA VAL A 70 -9.64 4.50 12.42
C VAL A 70 -8.43 4.64 11.50
N VAL A 71 -7.45 3.75 11.66
CA VAL A 71 -6.33 3.57 10.74
C VAL A 71 -6.23 2.08 10.39
N VAL A 72 -6.27 1.78 9.10
CA VAL A 72 -6.12 0.41 8.58
C VAL A 72 -4.98 0.40 7.58
N PRO A 73 -3.81 -0.14 7.95
CA PRO A 73 -2.67 -0.23 7.05
C PRO A 73 -2.72 -1.50 6.21
N ILE A 74 -1.97 -1.47 5.11
CA ILE A 74 -1.43 -2.63 4.40
C ILE A 74 0.08 -2.58 4.59
N PHE A 75 0.70 -3.68 4.92
CA PHE A 75 2.16 -3.80 4.98
C PHE A 75 2.65 -4.73 3.87
N ALA A 76 3.66 -4.29 3.14
CA ALA A 76 4.29 -5.08 2.10
C ALA A 76 5.81 -5.01 2.20
N GLY A 77 6.48 -6.07 1.82
CA GLY A 77 7.93 -6.08 1.76
C GLY A 77 8.49 -7.24 0.95
N PHE A 78 9.79 -7.17 0.70
CA PHE A 78 10.55 -8.25 0.08
C PHE A 78 11.30 -9.02 1.16
N ASP A 79 11.02 -10.31 1.24
CA ASP A 79 11.69 -11.23 2.17
C ASP A 79 12.89 -11.89 1.46
N SER A 80 14.09 -11.51 1.88
CA SER A 80 15.34 -12.05 1.32
C SER A 80 15.54 -13.54 1.64
N LEU A 81 14.96 -14.05 2.72
CA LEU A 81 15.10 -15.45 3.11
C LEU A 81 14.27 -16.36 2.18
N SER A 82 13.04 -15.99 1.89
CA SER A 82 12.17 -16.72 0.96
C SER A 82 12.34 -16.26 -0.49
N ASN A 83 13.10 -15.19 -0.73
CA ASN A 83 13.29 -14.54 -2.03
C ASN A 83 11.95 -14.20 -2.71
N SER A 84 11.02 -13.65 -1.95
CA SER A 84 9.67 -13.36 -2.42
C SER A 84 9.09 -12.11 -1.78
N GLY A 85 8.15 -11.47 -2.49
CA GLY A 85 7.30 -10.43 -1.91
C GLY A 85 6.28 -11.04 -0.97
N ARG A 86 6.03 -10.38 0.16
CA ARG A 86 5.02 -10.75 1.14
C ARG A 86 4.13 -9.55 1.48
N LEU A 87 2.88 -9.80 1.82
CA LEU A 87 1.83 -8.80 1.95
C LEU A 87 0.93 -9.15 3.13
N TRP A 88 0.59 -8.15 3.96
CA TRP A 88 -0.32 -8.32 5.09
C TRP A 88 -1.40 -7.25 5.09
N ASP A 89 -2.61 -7.71 5.38
CA ASP A 89 -3.76 -6.89 5.74
C ASP A 89 -3.90 -6.81 7.25
N TYR A 90 -4.54 -5.75 7.74
CA TYR A 90 -4.76 -5.51 9.16
C TYR A 90 -6.21 -5.15 9.44
N ASP A 91 -6.72 -5.56 10.59
CA ASP A 91 -7.94 -5.03 11.15
C ASP A 91 -7.66 -3.95 12.19
N VAL A 92 -8.69 -3.25 12.61
CA VAL A 92 -8.60 -2.12 13.57
C VAL A 92 -8.12 -2.54 14.97
N THR A 93 -8.17 -3.82 15.30
CA THR A 93 -7.73 -4.37 16.58
C THR A 93 -6.26 -4.78 16.60
N GLY A 94 -5.57 -4.63 15.45
CA GLY A 94 -4.20 -5.07 15.26
C GLY A 94 -4.06 -6.54 14.85
N GLY A 95 -5.16 -7.20 14.47
CA GLY A 95 -5.09 -8.48 13.78
C GLY A 95 -4.35 -8.31 12.45
N ARG A 96 -3.44 -9.21 12.14
CA ARG A 96 -2.69 -9.20 10.87
C ARG A 96 -2.91 -10.51 10.13
N TYR A 97 -3.10 -10.40 8.83
CA TYR A 97 -3.43 -11.53 7.96
C TYR A 97 -2.51 -11.48 6.74
N GLU A 98 -1.70 -12.52 6.55
CA GLU A 98 -0.85 -12.63 5.38
C GLU A 98 -1.69 -12.98 4.15
N GLU A 99 -1.62 -12.11 3.13
CA GLU A 99 -2.34 -12.28 1.88
C GLU A 99 -1.40 -12.81 0.79
N LYS A 100 -1.89 -13.77 0.02
CA LYS A 100 -1.06 -14.49 -0.97
C LYS A 100 -1.01 -13.80 -2.33
N ASP A 101 -2.05 -13.06 -2.66
CA ASP A 101 -2.24 -12.56 -4.01
C ASP A 101 -2.30 -11.01 -4.03
N PHE A 102 -3.29 -10.41 -3.42
CA PHE A 102 -3.49 -8.96 -3.36
C PHE A 102 -4.35 -8.58 -2.16
N VAL A 103 -4.33 -7.30 -1.82
CA VAL A 103 -5.20 -6.70 -0.81
C VAL A 103 -5.58 -5.28 -1.22
N ALA A 104 -6.74 -4.85 -0.82
CA ALA A 104 -7.19 -3.47 -0.92
C ALA A 104 -7.80 -3.02 0.40
N THR A 105 -7.65 -1.75 0.74
CA THR A 105 -8.25 -1.14 1.94
C THR A 105 -8.79 0.25 1.61
N GLY A 106 -9.67 0.76 2.46
CA GLY A 106 -10.33 2.06 2.28
C GLY A 106 -11.73 1.94 1.69
N SER A 107 -12.39 3.08 1.49
CA SER A 107 -13.79 3.16 1.03
C SER A 107 -14.02 2.52 -0.34
N GLY A 108 -13.06 2.65 -1.26
CA GLY A 108 -13.10 2.07 -2.60
C GLY A 108 -12.65 0.60 -2.70
N MET A 109 -12.35 -0.06 -1.56
CA MET A 109 -11.73 -1.40 -1.57
C MET A 109 -12.54 -2.46 -2.31
N LEU A 110 -13.88 -2.39 -2.28
CA LEU A 110 -14.74 -3.36 -2.95
C LEU A 110 -14.55 -3.32 -4.47
N HIS A 111 -14.48 -2.12 -5.03
CA HIS A 111 -14.31 -1.90 -6.46
C HIS A 111 -12.89 -2.30 -6.89
N ALA A 112 -11.87 -1.84 -6.17
CA ALA A 112 -10.48 -2.22 -6.43
C ALA A 112 -10.27 -3.73 -6.35
N SER A 113 -10.78 -4.39 -5.31
CA SER A 113 -10.67 -5.84 -5.13
C SER A 113 -11.37 -6.63 -6.24
N THR A 114 -12.47 -6.11 -6.77
CA THR A 114 -13.18 -6.75 -7.89
C THR A 114 -12.32 -6.76 -9.15
N VAL A 115 -11.69 -5.63 -9.48
CA VAL A 115 -10.76 -5.52 -10.61
C VAL A 115 -9.56 -6.46 -10.43
N MET A 116 -8.95 -6.44 -9.25
CA MET A 116 -7.82 -7.30 -8.92
C MET A 116 -8.19 -8.78 -9.06
N ARG A 117 -9.34 -9.21 -8.55
CA ARG A 117 -9.80 -10.60 -8.60
C ARG A 117 -10.01 -11.12 -10.00
N VAL A 118 -10.45 -10.28 -10.91
CA VAL A 118 -10.70 -10.65 -12.32
C VAL A 118 -9.40 -10.76 -13.12
N ALA A 119 -8.46 -9.84 -12.87
CA ALA A 119 -7.27 -9.69 -13.72
C ALA A 119 -5.97 -10.21 -13.11
N TRP A 120 -5.94 -10.47 -11.80
CA TRP A 120 -4.75 -10.98 -11.10
C TRP A 120 -4.28 -12.33 -11.66
N ARG A 121 -2.95 -12.45 -11.82
CA ARG A 121 -2.25 -13.70 -12.17
C ARG A 121 -0.92 -13.71 -11.41
N ARG A 122 -0.46 -14.86 -10.98
CA ARG A 122 0.79 -15.00 -10.22
C ARG A 122 2.05 -14.72 -11.03
N ASP A 123 1.97 -14.85 -12.32
CA ASP A 123 3.05 -14.65 -13.29
C ASP A 123 3.08 -13.27 -13.91
N LEU A 124 2.33 -12.30 -13.36
CA LEU A 124 2.39 -10.91 -13.81
C LEU A 124 3.81 -10.36 -13.70
N SER A 125 4.25 -9.67 -14.76
CA SER A 125 5.44 -8.84 -14.66
C SER A 125 5.24 -7.68 -13.68
N ALA A 126 6.33 -7.09 -13.18
CA ALA A 126 6.23 -5.92 -12.31
C ALA A 126 5.44 -4.77 -12.98
N ASN A 127 5.67 -4.53 -14.28
CA ASN A 127 4.93 -3.51 -15.03
C ASN A 127 3.44 -3.83 -15.15
N ASP A 128 3.08 -5.09 -15.40
CA ASP A 128 1.68 -5.48 -15.49
C ASP A 128 0.99 -5.41 -14.14
N ALA A 129 1.68 -5.74 -13.06
CA ALA A 129 1.17 -5.57 -11.70
C ALA A 129 0.93 -4.08 -11.36
N ILE A 130 1.84 -3.18 -11.74
CA ILE A 130 1.68 -1.74 -11.59
C ILE A 130 0.47 -1.24 -12.39
N LYS A 131 0.34 -1.65 -13.66
CA LYS A 131 -0.81 -1.31 -14.51
C LYS A 131 -2.13 -1.80 -13.90
N LEU A 132 -2.14 -3.03 -13.38
CA LEU A 132 -3.32 -3.61 -12.73
C LEU A 132 -3.71 -2.83 -11.47
N CYS A 133 -2.75 -2.45 -10.62
CA CYS A 133 -3.01 -1.61 -9.45
C CYS A 133 -3.55 -0.22 -9.86
N ALA A 134 -2.94 0.41 -10.86
CA ALA A 134 -3.41 1.69 -11.39
C ALA A 134 -4.85 1.59 -11.93
N ARG A 135 -5.17 0.50 -12.65
CA ARG A 135 -6.53 0.23 -13.14
C ARG A 135 -7.51 0.03 -12.01
N ALA A 136 -7.14 -0.74 -10.98
CA ALA A 136 -8.00 -0.96 -9.82
C ALA A 136 -8.32 0.35 -9.08
N LEU A 137 -7.34 1.24 -8.93
CA LEU A 137 -7.55 2.56 -8.32
C LEU A 137 -8.41 3.46 -9.22
N TRP A 138 -8.25 3.39 -10.54
CA TRP A 138 -9.06 4.16 -11.48
C TRP A 138 -10.53 3.76 -11.39
N GLU A 139 -10.85 2.47 -11.46
CA GLU A 139 -12.22 1.95 -11.33
C GLU A 139 -12.81 2.26 -9.94
N ALA A 140 -11.99 2.18 -8.87
CA ALA A 140 -12.43 2.57 -7.54
C ALA A 140 -12.78 4.06 -7.44
N SER A 141 -11.98 4.94 -8.08
CA SER A 141 -12.23 6.38 -8.07
C SER A 141 -13.47 6.80 -8.86
N ASP A 142 -13.84 6.04 -9.88
CA ASP A 142 -15.07 6.27 -10.66
C ASP A 142 -16.32 5.90 -9.85
N ALA A 143 -16.23 4.86 -9.02
CA ALA A 143 -17.36 4.32 -8.26
C ALA A 143 -17.48 4.88 -6.82
N ASP A 144 -16.41 5.38 -6.23
CA ASP A 144 -16.34 5.88 -4.85
C ASP A 144 -15.87 7.33 -4.78
N SER A 145 -16.76 8.24 -4.39
CA SER A 145 -16.45 9.67 -4.31
C SER A 145 -15.38 10.04 -3.28
N ALA A 146 -15.07 9.16 -2.33
CA ALA A 146 -14.02 9.38 -1.33
C ALA A 146 -12.64 8.87 -1.81
N THR A 147 -12.59 8.16 -2.93
CA THR A 147 -11.36 7.72 -3.59
C THR A 147 -10.97 8.74 -4.66
N GLY A 148 -9.83 9.44 -4.47
CA GLY A 148 -9.31 10.38 -5.46
C GLY A 148 -8.83 9.66 -6.71
N GLY A 149 -9.27 10.14 -7.88
CA GLY A 149 -8.79 9.67 -9.18
C GLY A 149 -7.57 10.44 -9.69
N PRO A 150 -6.97 9.99 -10.80
CA PRO A 150 -5.91 10.73 -11.48
C PRO A 150 -6.47 12.03 -12.10
N ASP A 151 -5.67 13.09 -12.03
CA ASP A 151 -5.94 14.35 -12.72
C ASP A 151 -4.80 14.61 -13.71
N SER A 152 -4.98 14.15 -14.93
CA SER A 152 -3.95 14.28 -16.00
C SER A 152 -3.69 15.73 -16.40
N LEU A 153 -4.67 16.63 -16.22
CA LEU A 153 -4.49 18.06 -16.53
C LEU A 153 -3.58 18.75 -15.54
N ARG A 154 -3.61 18.32 -14.27
CA ARG A 154 -2.78 18.85 -13.19
C ARG A 154 -1.54 18.00 -12.91
N GLY A 155 -1.35 16.88 -13.63
CA GLY A 155 -0.27 15.94 -13.36
C GLY A 155 -0.37 15.27 -11.99
N ILE A 156 -1.58 15.01 -11.49
CA ILE A 156 -1.79 14.36 -10.20
C ILE A 156 -2.08 12.88 -10.43
N TYR A 157 -1.21 12.05 -9.91
CA TYR A 157 -1.32 10.58 -10.00
C TYR A 157 -1.26 9.94 -8.61
N PRO A 158 -1.76 8.72 -8.42
CA PRO A 158 -1.60 8.00 -7.17
C PRO A 158 -0.12 7.69 -6.91
N VAL A 159 0.25 7.62 -5.65
CA VAL A 159 1.58 7.14 -5.26
C VAL A 159 1.64 5.64 -5.49
N VAL A 160 2.57 5.19 -6.29
CA VAL A 160 2.81 3.78 -6.60
C VAL A 160 4.28 3.46 -6.35
N ALA A 161 4.55 2.33 -5.73
CA ALA A 161 5.90 1.83 -5.53
C ALA A 161 5.96 0.32 -5.78
N SER A 162 7.11 -0.15 -6.21
CA SER A 162 7.46 -1.56 -6.25
C SER A 162 8.50 -1.87 -5.17
N ILE A 163 8.41 -3.06 -4.59
CA ILE A 163 9.38 -3.56 -3.61
C ILE A 163 9.87 -4.91 -4.12
N THR A 164 11.16 -4.97 -4.42
CA THR A 164 11.80 -6.17 -4.99
C THR A 164 13.08 -6.50 -4.23
N LYS A 165 13.84 -7.49 -4.69
CA LYS A 165 15.19 -7.76 -4.18
C LYS A 165 16.16 -6.56 -4.29
N ASN A 166 15.80 -5.57 -5.11
CA ASN A 166 16.59 -4.33 -5.29
C ASN A 166 16.07 -3.19 -4.40
N GLY A 167 15.14 -3.48 -3.48
CA GLY A 167 14.56 -2.52 -2.56
C GLY A 167 13.31 -1.82 -3.08
N TRP A 168 12.98 -0.74 -2.41
CA TRP A 168 11.86 0.16 -2.73
C TRP A 168 12.18 1.02 -3.94
N LEU A 169 11.25 1.07 -4.88
CA LEU A 169 11.32 1.95 -6.06
C LEU A 169 9.96 2.62 -6.28
N ALA A 170 9.93 3.94 -6.14
CA ALA A 170 8.75 4.73 -6.50
C ALA A 170 8.59 4.79 -8.03
N VAL A 171 7.36 4.66 -8.49
CA VAL A 171 7.01 4.81 -9.90
C VAL A 171 6.85 6.31 -10.20
N GLY A 172 7.59 6.81 -11.19
CA GLY A 172 7.56 8.22 -11.57
C GLY A 172 6.27 8.64 -12.25
N ASP A 173 5.95 9.92 -12.15
CA ASP A 173 4.72 10.51 -12.70
C ASP A 173 4.61 10.35 -14.22
N ASP A 174 5.72 10.40 -14.96
CA ASP A 174 5.72 10.19 -16.42
C ASP A 174 5.24 8.78 -16.79
N ALA A 175 5.73 7.75 -16.07
CA ALA A 175 5.31 6.38 -16.29
C ALA A 175 3.83 6.18 -15.92
N LEU A 176 3.37 6.82 -14.83
CA LEU A 176 1.97 6.80 -14.44
C LEU A 176 1.07 7.54 -15.44
N ALA A 177 1.54 8.66 -16.00
CA ALA A 177 0.82 9.39 -17.06
C ALA A 177 0.56 8.49 -18.28
N ASP A 178 1.58 7.74 -18.72
CA ASP A 178 1.44 6.81 -19.83
C ASP A 178 0.44 5.69 -19.52
N ILE A 179 0.53 5.09 -18.32
CA ILE A 179 -0.39 4.05 -17.87
C ILE A 179 -1.83 4.55 -17.85
N TYR A 180 -2.08 5.73 -17.27
CA TYR A 180 -3.44 6.28 -17.22
C TYR A 180 -3.98 6.71 -18.58
N LYS A 181 -3.12 7.12 -19.50
CA LYS A 181 -3.49 7.37 -20.89
C LYS A 181 -3.94 6.08 -21.59
N GLU A 182 -3.23 4.96 -21.38
CA GLU A 182 -3.64 3.64 -21.87
C GLU A 182 -5.00 3.24 -21.30
N ILE A 183 -5.19 3.35 -19.98
CA ILE A 183 -6.46 3.02 -19.30
C ILE A 183 -7.62 3.84 -19.87
N THR A 184 -7.44 5.15 -20.01
CA THR A 184 -8.49 6.05 -20.54
C THR A 184 -8.86 5.70 -21.98
N ASN A 185 -7.88 5.36 -22.82
CA ASN A 185 -8.14 4.95 -24.19
C ASN A 185 -8.92 3.64 -24.26
N GLU A 186 -8.60 2.66 -23.41
CA GLU A 186 -9.32 1.39 -23.34
C GLU A 186 -10.77 1.56 -22.90
N VAL A 187 -11.02 2.46 -21.95
CA VAL A 187 -12.38 2.75 -21.46
C VAL A 187 -13.19 3.53 -22.47
N GLY A 188 -12.59 4.48 -23.17
CA GLY A 188 -13.24 5.25 -24.22
C GLY A 188 -13.67 4.43 -25.45
N LEU A 189 -13.17 3.19 -25.56
CA LEU A 189 -13.55 2.22 -26.61
C LEU A 189 -14.71 1.30 -26.20
N ARG A 190 -15.22 1.38 -24.98
CA ARG A 190 -16.36 0.64 -24.45
C ARG A 190 -17.64 1.48 -24.53
#